data_385340c62ba8fd4ecc9f5a0eec7b9926
#
_entry.id   385340c62ba8fd4ecc9f5a0eec7b9926
#
_cell.length_a   1.000
_cell.length_b   1.000
_cell.length_c   1.000
_cell.angle_alpha   90.00
_cell.angle_beta   90.00
_cell.angle_gamma   90.00
#
_symmetry.space_group_name_H-M   'P 1'
#
loop_
_entity.id
_entity.type
_entity.pdbx_description
1 polymer ?
#
loop_
_entity_poly.entity_id
_entity_poly.type
_entity_poly.pdbx_seq_one_letter_code
_entity_poly.pdbx_strand_id
1 'polypeptide(L)'
;MADERQIIDDYTERVGRHLTGPARERAKAELGEHLSDAAEAGELDQALSRLGKPEEAAATFAELRETPPAPVDVRFIAVVIDNLPLVGVTIALLVQGIVRTVEFGQGFGLAFPPWVYVEIGDGCVAVGPMICNVATYDHAGLLYSLGVPLALLWSIVGLGLLEARNGLTPGKHLMKLRVVSETGLRIHPVTGVVRRLSLLLGPLAWLDWAPVVWGDRRRVLDRLTETKVVRAK
;
A
#
# COMPACT_ATOMS: atom_id res chain seq x y z
N MET A 1 -17.42 -38.20 -8.17
CA MET A 1 -18.23 -37.37 -7.23
C MET A 1 -17.41 -36.73 -6.10
N ALA A 2 -16.67 -37.45 -5.24
CA ALA A 2 -15.83 -36.80 -4.20
C ALA A 2 -14.66 -36.04 -4.80
N ASP A 3 -14.02 -36.58 -5.83
CA ASP A 3 -12.90 -35.98 -6.55
C ASP A 3 -13.32 -34.73 -7.34
N GLU A 4 -14.46 -34.76 -8.00
CA GLU A 4 -15.01 -33.62 -8.75
C GLU A 4 -15.35 -32.43 -7.84
N ARG A 5 -15.94 -32.68 -6.66
CA ARG A 5 -16.18 -31.62 -5.66
C ARG A 5 -14.89 -30.98 -5.20
N GLN A 6 -13.85 -31.76 -4.98
CA GLN A 6 -12.55 -31.23 -4.59
C GLN A 6 -11.93 -30.38 -5.70
N ILE A 7 -12.08 -30.76 -6.97
CA ILE A 7 -11.63 -29.98 -8.12
C ILE A 7 -12.37 -28.65 -8.20
N ILE A 8 -13.71 -28.67 -8.03
CA ILE A 8 -14.55 -27.46 -8.03
C ILE A 8 -14.15 -26.52 -6.89
N ASP A 9 -14.01 -27.04 -5.69
CA ASP A 9 -13.62 -26.25 -4.50
C ASP A 9 -12.22 -25.63 -4.68
N ASP A 10 -11.26 -26.39 -5.19
CA ASP A 10 -9.90 -25.89 -5.44
C ASP A 10 -9.88 -24.82 -6.54
N TYR A 11 -10.63 -24.99 -7.61
CA TYR A 11 -10.72 -23.98 -8.68
C TYR A 11 -11.39 -22.71 -8.19
N THR A 12 -12.55 -22.79 -7.53
CA THR A 12 -13.29 -21.65 -6.99
C THR A 12 -12.50 -20.91 -5.93
N GLU A 13 -11.75 -21.62 -5.07
CA GLU A 13 -10.86 -21.02 -4.08
C GLU A 13 -9.70 -20.28 -4.77
N ARG A 14 -9.09 -20.85 -5.82
CA ARG A 14 -8.06 -20.18 -6.62
C ARG A 14 -8.57 -18.90 -7.27
N VAL A 15 -9.74 -18.92 -7.89
CA VAL A 15 -10.39 -17.72 -8.42
C VAL A 15 -10.64 -16.70 -7.33
N GLY A 16 -11.18 -17.12 -6.19
CA GLY A 16 -11.44 -16.27 -5.04
C GLY A 16 -10.21 -15.60 -4.44
N ARG A 17 -9.01 -16.18 -4.59
CA ARG A 17 -7.76 -15.55 -4.13
C ARG A 17 -7.39 -14.29 -4.90
N HIS A 18 -7.83 -14.17 -6.15
CA HIS A 18 -7.59 -12.99 -6.99
C HIS A 18 -8.59 -11.86 -6.74
N LEU A 19 -9.68 -12.13 -6.04
CA LEU A 19 -10.76 -11.18 -5.77
C LEU A 19 -10.75 -10.68 -4.32
N THR A 20 -11.44 -9.58 -4.06
CA THR A 20 -11.58 -8.98 -2.73
C THR A 20 -13.02 -8.59 -2.44
N GLY A 21 -13.41 -8.66 -1.17
CA GLY A 21 -14.75 -8.23 -0.71
C GLY A 21 -15.90 -9.04 -1.33
N PRO A 22 -17.04 -8.41 -1.61
CA PRO A 22 -18.25 -9.09 -2.09
C PRO A 22 -18.07 -9.85 -3.41
N ALA A 23 -17.18 -9.34 -4.28
CA ALA A 23 -16.89 -10.02 -5.56
C ALA A 23 -16.33 -11.44 -5.38
N ARG A 24 -15.54 -11.65 -4.31
CA ARG A 24 -15.00 -12.98 -3.96
C ARG A 24 -16.12 -13.98 -3.63
N GLU A 25 -17.04 -13.57 -2.75
CA GLU A 25 -18.14 -14.45 -2.32
C GLU A 25 -19.09 -14.75 -3.48
N ARG A 26 -19.38 -13.74 -4.31
CA ARG A 26 -20.21 -13.93 -5.50
C ARG A 26 -19.56 -14.88 -6.50
N ALA A 27 -18.28 -14.67 -6.82
CA ALA A 27 -17.58 -15.55 -7.75
C ALA A 27 -17.54 -17.01 -7.27
N LYS A 28 -17.32 -17.22 -5.97
CA LYS A 28 -17.34 -18.58 -5.40
C LYS A 28 -18.71 -19.23 -5.51
N ALA A 29 -19.79 -18.50 -5.23
CA ALA A 29 -21.14 -19.01 -5.32
C ALA A 29 -21.52 -19.34 -6.78
N GLU A 30 -21.38 -18.35 -7.71
CA GLU A 30 -21.77 -18.50 -9.11
C GLU A 30 -20.93 -19.57 -9.84
N LEU A 31 -19.61 -19.59 -9.63
CA LEU A 31 -18.76 -20.61 -10.24
C LEU A 31 -18.97 -21.97 -9.61
N GLY A 32 -19.19 -22.05 -8.30
CA GLY A 32 -19.48 -23.30 -7.62
C GLY A 32 -20.76 -23.94 -8.13
N GLU A 33 -21.83 -23.17 -8.29
CA GLU A 33 -23.09 -23.61 -8.89
C GLU A 33 -22.89 -24.07 -10.33
N HIS A 34 -22.31 -23.22 -11.19
CA HIS A 34 -22.08 -23.54 -12.60
C HIS A 34 -21.23 -24.79 -12.83
N LEU A 35 -20.14 -24.96 -12.04
CA LEU A 35 -19.28 -26.15 -12.14
C LEU A 35 -19.93 -27.39 -11.57
N SER A 36 -20.79 -27.27 -10.56
CA SER A 36 -21.57 -28.39 -10.02
C SER A 36 -22.58 -28.90 -11.05
N ASP A 37 -23.29 -27.98 -11.72
CA ASP A 37 -24.21 -28.34 -12.81
C ASP A 37 -23.47 -29.03 -13.96
N ALA A 38 -22.29 -28.52 -14.34
CA ALA A 38 -21.45 -29.12 -15.38
C ALA A 38 -20.94 -30.51 -14.98
N ALA A 39 -20.62 -30.74 -13.70
CA ALA A 39 -20.21 -32.03 -13.18
C ALA A 39 -21.37 -33.04 -13.22
N GLU A 40 -22.60 -32.64 -12.86
CA GLU A 40 -23.79 -33.48 -12.98
C GLU A 40 -24.11 -33.87 -14.43
N ALA A 41 -23.80 -32.95 -15.36
CA ALA A 41 -23.93 -33.24 -16.80
C ALA A 41 -22.77 -34.07 -17.39
N GLY A 42 -21.69 -34.33 -16.64
CA GLY A 42 -20.48 -35.00 -17.14
C GLY A 42 -19.59 -34.12 -18.01
N GLU A 43 -19.74 -32.80 -17.97
CA GLU A 43 -19.04 -31.79 -18.78
C GLU A 43 -18.04 -30.94 -18.01
N LEU A 44 -17.64 -31.35 -16.80
CA LEU A 44 -16.77 -30.56 -15.90
C LEU A 44 -15.46 -30.15 -16.56
N ASP A 45 -14.77 -31.06 -17.23
CA ASP A 45 -13.48 -30.75 -17.91
C ASP A 45 -13.65 -29.72 -19.03
N GLN A 46 -14.77 -29.77 -19.74
CA GLN A 46 -15.09 -28.81 -20.80
C GLN A 46 -15.41 -27.42 -20.21
N ALA A 47 -16.14 -27.38 -19.10
CA ALA A 47 -16.45 -26.15 -18.37
C ALA A 47 -15.19 -25.49 -17.81
N LEU A 48 -14.30 -26.26 -17.18
CA LEU A 48 -13.01 -25.77 -16.69
C LEU A 48 -12.11 -25.26 -17.84
N SER A 49 -12.08 -25.96 -18.97
CA SER A 49 -11.33 -25.54 -20.15
C SER A 49 -11.85 -24.21 -20.74
N ARG A 50 -13.16 -23.97 -20.74
CA ARG A 50 -13.78 -22.71 -21.18
C ARG A 50 -13.51 -21.56 -20.23
N LEU A 51 -13.50 -21.80 -18.94
CA LEU A 51 -13.18 -20.79 -17.92
C LEU A 51 -11.70 -20.38 -17.93
N GLY A 52 -10.83 -21.26 -18.40
CA GLY A 52 -9.40 -20.99 -18.53
C GLY A 52 -8.68 -20.87 -17.17
N LYS A 53 -7.70 -19.96 -17.09
CA LYS A 53 -6.94 -19.75 -15.88
C LYS A 53 -7.79 -19.08 -14.80
N PRO A 54 -7.60 -19.41 -13.50
CA PRO A 54 -8.34 -18.79 -12.40
C PRO A 54 -8.26 -17.26 -12.36
N GLU A 55 -7.16 -16.67 -12.85
CA GLU A 55 -6.99 -15.22 -12.94
C GLU A 55 -7.89 -14.61 -14.04
N GLU A 56 -8.02 -15.28 -15.18
CA GLU A 56 -8.88 -14.86 -16.29
C GLU A 56 -10.35 -14.93 -15.88
N ALA A 57 -10.75 -16.04 -15.26
CA ALA A 57 -12.09 -16.19 -14.69
C ALA A 57 -12.39 -15.12 -13.63
N ALA A 58 -11.44 -14.83 -12.72
CA ALA A 58 -11.59 -13.78 -11.72
C ALA A 58 -11.80 -12.40 -12.34
N ALA A 59 -11.16 -12.10 -13.49
CA ALA A 59 -11.30 -10.81 -14.15
C ALA A 59 -12.74 -10.51 -14.60
N THR A 60 -13.56 -11.52 -14.86
CA THR A 60 -14.98 -11.35 -15.21
C THR A 60 -15.83 -10.88 -14.04
N PHE A 61 -15.45 -11.23 -12.82
CA PHE A 61 -16.11 -10.83 -11.57
C PHE A 61 -15.54 -9.53 -10.96
N ALA A 62 -14.53 -8.95 -11.59
CA ALA A 62 -13.84 -7.76 -11.06
C ALA A 62 -14.67 -6.48 -11.24
N GLU A 63 -15.64 -6.25 -10.37
CA GLU A 63 -16.54 -5.08 -10.38
C GLU A 63 -15.81 -3.73 -10.37
N LEU A 64 -14.59 -3.70 -9.85
CA LEU A 64 -13.81 -2.47 -9.72
C LEU A 64 -12.98 -2.14 -10.96
N ARG A 65 -13.01 -2.97 -12.00
CA ARG A 65 -12.26 -2.76 -13.24
C ARG A 65 -12.61 -1.42 -13.90
N GLU A 66 -13.88 -1.11 -14.01
CA GLU A 66 -14.38 0.11 -14.67
C GLU A 66 -14.51 1.31 -13.72
N THR A 67 -14.28 1.09 -12.43
CA THR A 67 -14.39 2.17 -11.44
C THR A 67 -13.27 3.19 -11.63
N PRO A 68 -13.58 4.48 -11.79
CA PRO A 68 -12.56 5.51 -11.94
C PRO A 68 -11.72 5.66 -10.66
N PRO A 69 -10.47 6.15 -10.78
CA PRO A 69 -9.64 6.44 -9.62
C PRO A 69 -10.32 7.42 -8.68
N ALA A 70 -10.15 7.19 -7.37
CA ALA A 70 -10.73 8.02 -6.33
C ALA A 70 -10.17 9.45 -6.35
N PRO A 71 -10.93 10.46 -5.89
CA PRO A 71 -10.49 11.83 -5.76
C PRO A 71 -9.20 11.96 -4.93
N VAL A 72 -8.39 12.97 -5.26
CA VAL A 72 -7.05 13.16 -4.71
C VAL A 72 -7.07 13.50 -3.23
N ASP A 73 -7.99 14.37 -2.82
CA ASP A 73 -8.20 14.83 -1.44
C ASP A 73 -8.44 13.66 -0.49
N VAL A 74 -9.37 12.77 -0.85
CA VAL A 74 -9.70 11.60 -0.05
C VAL A 74 -8.51 10.63 0.03
N ARG A 75 -7.76 10.46 -1.05
CA ARG A 75 -6.55 9.64 -1.08
C ARG A 75 -5.44 10.23 -0.22
N PHE A 76 -5.28 11.57 -0.26
CA PHE A 76 -4.30 12.27 0.57
C PHE A 76 -4.59 12.09 2.05
N ILE A 77 -5.84 12.28 2.49
CA ILE A 77 -6.26 12.06 3.87
C ILE A 77 -5.98 10.60 4.29
N ALA A 78 -6.30 9.63 3.45
CA ALA A 78 -6.02 8.23 3.73
C ALA A 78 -4.51 7.97 3.91
N VAL A 79 -3.65 8.60 3.10
CA VAL A 79 -2.19 8.48 3.23
C VAL A 79 -1.68 9.12 4.52
N VAL A 80 -2.21 10.26 4.94
CA VAL A 80 -1.85 10.89 6.22
C VAL A 80 -2.22 9.97 7.39
N ILE A 81 -3.43 9.43 7.40
CA ILE A 81 -3.88 8.49 8.45
C ILE A 81 -3.01 7.23 8.46
N ASP A 82 -2.71 6.66 7.31
CA ASP A 82 -1.86 5.48 7.18
C ASP A 82 -0.45 5.70 7.74
N ASN A 83 0.09 6.91 7.60
CA ASN A 83 1.44 7.26 8.02
C ASN A 83 1.48 8.00 9.38
N LEU A 84 0.42 7.97 10.17
CA LEU A 84 0.40 8.57 11.50
C LEU A 84 1.59 8.18 12.39
N PRO A 85 2.08 6.91 12.41
CA PRO A 85 3.29 6.58 13.16
C PRO A 85 4.52 7.36 12.70
N LEU A 86 4.70 7.51 11.38
CA LEU A 86 5.82 8.26 10.81
C LEU A 86 5.69 9.77 11.11
N VAL A 87 4.49 10.32 10.96
CA VAL A 87 4.17 11.71 11.31
C VAL A 87 4.41 11.96 12.78
N GLY A 88 3.95 11.05 13.65
CA GLY A 88 4.12 11.14 15.10
C GLY A 88 5.60 11.15 15.52
N VAL A 89 6.40 10.24 14.95
CA VAL A 89 7.85 10.21 15.19
C VAL A 89 8.52 11.51 14.70
N THR A 90 8.13 12.02 13.54
CA THR A 90 8.66 13.27 13.00
C THR A 90 8.34 14.46 13.90
N ILE A 91 7.09 14.56 14.39
CA ILE A 91 6.70 15.62 15.33
C ILE A 91 7.46 15.49 16.65
N ALA A 92 7.60 14.27 17.17
CA ALA A 92 8.34 14.04 18.42
C ALA A 92 9.81 14.44 18.29
N LEU A 93 10.45 14.15 17.14
CA LEU A 93 11.83 14.59 16.86
C LEU A 93 11.93 16.10 16.74
N LEU A 94 10.95 16.76 16.12
CA LEU A 94 10.87 18.21 16.05
C LEU A 94 10.77 18.84 17.44
N VAL A 95 9.86 18.34 18.27
CA VAL A 95 9.70 18.81 19.65
C VAL A 95 10.98 18.59 20.45
N GLN A 96 11.60 17.41 20.33
CA GLN A 96 12.89 17.13 20.97
C GLN A 96 13.98 18.11 20.53
N GLY A 97 14.05 18.43 19.24
CA GLY A 97 14.99 19.41 18.70
C GLY A 97 14.77 20.82 19.29
N ILE A 98 13.52 21.28 19.33
CA ILE A 98 13.15 22.58 19.91
C ILE A 98 13.53 22.65 21.40
N VAL A 99 13.14 21.63 22.17
CA VAL A 99 13.46 21.58 23.62
C VAL A 99 14.97 21.67 23.86
N ARG A 100 15.76 20.88 23.13
CA ARG A 100 17.23 20.92 23.24
C ARG A 100 17.82 22.27 22.88
N THR A 101 17.31 22.94 21.86
CA THR A 101 17.75 24.27 21.48
C THR A 101 17.46 25.30 22.59
N VAL A 102 16.26 25.23 23.18
CA VAL A 102 15.83 26.17 24.22
C VAL A 102 16.54 25.92 25.54
N GLU A 103 16.68 24.64 25.96
CA GLU A 103 17.23 24.30 27.28
C GLU A 103 18.76 24.29 27.31
N PHE A 104 19.39 23.86 26.22
CA PHE A 104 20.85 23.62 26.23
C PHE A 104 21.61 24.54 25.26
N GLY A 105 20.94 25.47 24.57
CA GLY A 105 21.58 26.34 23.57
C GLY A 105 22.22 25.60 22.40
N GLN A 106 21.87 24.34 22.22
CA GLN A 106 22.36 23.52 21.08
C GLN A 106 21.68 23.92 19.80
N GLY A 107 22.35 23.76 18.66
CA GLY A 107 21.74 24.03 17.35
C GLY A 107 20.45 23.22 17.13
N PHE A 108 19.50 23.85 16.42
CA PHE A 108 18.23 23.21 16.09
C PHE A 108 18.46 22.14 15.02
N GLY A 109 18.17 20.89 15.37
CA GLY A 109 18.22 19.77 14.44
C GLY A 109 16.82 19.36 14.00
N LEU A 110 16.56 19.37 12.69
CA LEU A 110 15.36 18.84 12.08
C LEU A 110 15.69 17.55 11.32
N ALA A 111 15.24 16.42 11.84
CA ALA A 111 15.35 15.15 11.12
C ALA A 111 14.08 14.91 10.28
N PHE A 112 14.24 14.90 8.98
CA PHE A 112 13.19 14.41 8.07
C PHE A 112 13.46 12.92 7.77
N PRO A 113 12.59 12.01 8.19
CA PRO A 113 12.71 10.63 7.73
C PRO A 113 12.67 10.58 6.19
N PRO A 114 13.43 9.70 5.56
CA PRO A 114 14.34 8.75 6.18
C PRO A 114 15.81 9.20 6.24
N TRP A 115 16.21 10.25 5.53
CA TRP A 115 17.62 10.45 5.20
C TRP A 115 18.11 11.89 5.27
N VAL A 116 17.30 12.82 5.74
CA VAL A 116 17.71 14.23 5.81
C VAL A 116 17.71 14.68 7.25
N TYR A 117 18.89 15.11 7.69
CA TYR A 117 19.09 15.79 8.96
C TYR A 117 19.60 17.20 8.66
N VAL A 118 18.91 18.19 9.19
CA VAL A 118 19.31 19.62 9.05
C VAL A 118 19.54 20.15 10.45
N GLU A 119 20.75 20.63 10.69
CA GLU A 119 21.12 21.33 11.92
C GLU A 119 21.35 22.82 11.62
N ILE A 120 20.58 23.66 12.28
CA ILE A 120 20.68 25.11 12.15
C ILE A 120 21.44 25.61 13.38
N GLY A 121 22.61 26.18 13.17
CA GLY A 121 23.52 26.62 14.23
C GLY A 121 24.96 26.41 13.79
N ASP A 122 25.34 25.17 13.57
CA ASP A 122 26.67 24.82 13.03
C ASP A 122 26.68 24.67 11.51
N GLY A 123 25.55 24.97 10.85
CA GLY A 123 25.45 25.04 9.39
C GLY A 123 25.56 23.69 8.66
N CYS A 124 25.12 22.61 9.32
CA CYS A 124 25.25 21.27 8.76
C CYS A 124 23.96 20.74 8.16
N VAL A 125 24.05 20.23 6.94
CA VAL A 125 22.99 19.45 6.28
C VAL A 125 23.55 18.08 5.93
N ALA A 126 23.02 17.03 6.57
CA ALA A 126 23.36 15.65 6.25
C ALA A 126 22.25 15.02 5.41
N VAL A 127 22.62 14.39 4.30
CA VAL A 127 21.71 13.63 3.43
C VAL A 127 22.20 12.18 3.40
N GLY A 128 21.37 11.25 3.84
CA GLY A 128 21.74 9.84 3.92
C GLY A 128 22.69 9.53 5.08
N PRO A 129 23.56 8.52 4.93
CA PRO A 129 24.55 8.17 5.94
C PRO A 129 25.76 9.14 6.00
N MET A 130 25.76 10.18 5.17
CA MET A 130 26.77 11.22 5.24
C MET A 130 26.51 12.10 6.47
N ILE A 131 27.39 12.00 7.42
CA ILE A 131 27.34 12.63 8.72
C ILE A 131 28.17 13.90 8.66
N CYS A 132 27.58 15.06 8.96
CA CYS A 132 28.34 16.30 9.06
C CYS A 132 29.24 16.30 10.31
N ASN A 133 28.75 15.69 11.42
CA ASN A 133 29.51 15.52 12.64
C ASN A 133 28.98 14.29 13.40
N VAL A 134 29.86 13.39 13.83
CA VAL A 134 29.51 12.16 14.56
C VAL A 134 28.78 12.48 15.88
N ALA A 135 29.11 13.59 16.52
CA ALA A 135 28.46 14.03 17.75
C ALA A 135 26.98 14.38 17.60
N THR A 136 26.55 14.74 16.39
CA THR A 136 25.17 15.14 16.10
C THR A 136 24.22 13.94 16.11
N TYR A 137 24.68 12.76 15.73
CA TYR A 137 23.87 11.53 15.75
C TYR A 137 23.64 11.02 17.19
N ASP A 138 24.60 11.18 18.09
CA ASP A 138 24.45 10.81 19.50
C ASP A 138 23.32 11.59 20.18
N HIS A 139 23.00 12.77 19.69
CA HIS A 139 21.94 13.62 20.23
C HIS A 139 20.53 13.28 19.71
N ALA A 140 20.41 12.57 18.59
CA ALA A 140 19.12 12.19 18.03
C ALA A 140 18.42 11.06 18.83
N GLY A 141 19.18 10.27 19.60
CA GLY A 141 18.70 9.30 20.57
C GLY A 141 17.92 8.12 20.00
N LEU A 142 17.30 7.35 20.89
CA LEU A 142 16.52 6.14 20.54
C LEU A 142 15.34 6.42 19.62
N LEU A 143 14.73 7.60 19.71
CA LEU A 143 13.60 7.97 18.88
C LEU A 143 13.98 8.02 17.40
N TYR A 144 15.17 8.54 17.09
CA TYR A 144 15.70 8.55 15.73
C TYR A 144 16.18 7.15 15.29
N SER A 145 17.01 6.51 16.11
CA SER A 145 17.67 5.24 15.74
C SER A 145 16.72 4.06 15.65
N LEU A 146 15.62 4.05 16.39
CA LEU A 146 14.62 2.98 16.38
C LEU A 146 13.24 3.46 15.88
N GLY A 147 12.79 4.63 16.31
CA GLY A 147 11.45 5.12 15.98
C GLY A 147 11.26 5.35 14.47
N VAL A 148 12.23 5.98 13.81
CA VAL A 148 12.17 6.22 12.35
C VAL A 148 12.21 4.93 11.55
N PRO A 149 13.17 3.99 11.74
CA PRO A 149 13.17 2.73 11.02
C PRO A 149 11.91 1.89 11.24
N LEU A 150 11.40 1.82 12.46
CA LEU A 150 10.18 1.08 12.76
C LEU A 150 8.95 1.70 12.10
N ALA A 151 8.84 3.03 12.13
CA ALA A 151 7.74 3.74 11.45
C ALA A 151 7.80 3.57 9.93
N LEU A 152 8.99 3.59 9.33
CA LEU A 152 9.20 3.33 7.91
C LEU A 152 8.90 1.86 7.55
N LEU A 153 9.38 0.91 8.35
CA LEU A 153 9.09 -0.51 8.17
C LEU A 153 7.57 -0.76 8.16
N TRP A 154 6.86 -0.16 9.12
CA TRP A 154 5.40 -0.20 9.16
C TRP A 154 4.78 0.44 7.91
N SER A 155 5.20 1.66 7.56
CA SER A 155 4.62 2.42 6.45
C SER A 155 4.87 1.78 5.09
N ILE A 156 6.00 1.12 4.88
CA ILE A 156 6.37 0.50 3.60
C ILE A 156 5.96 -0.96 3.57
N VAL A 157 6.47 -1.77 4.48
CA VAL A 157 6.27 -3.23 4.45
C VAL A 157 4.93 -3.59 5.07
N GLY A 158 4.64 -3.14 6.29
CA GLY A 158 3.40 -3.45 7.00
C GLY A 158 2.16 -3.08 6.20
N LEU A 159 2.06 -1.81 5.82
CA LEU A 159 0.92 -1.33 5.03
C LEU A 159 0.93 -1.85 3.58
N GLY A 160 2.10 -2.10 3.00
CA GLY A 160 2.20 -2.71 1.67
C GLY A 160 1.63 -4.12 1.63
N LEU A 161 1.93 -4.93 2.64
CA LEU A 161 1.36 -6.29 2.80
C LEU A 161 -0.13 -6.26 3.10
N LEU A 162 -0.62 -5.30 3.90
CA LEU A 162 -2.05 -5.11 4.15
C LEU A 162 -2.79 -4.76 2.86
N GLU A 163 -2.25 -3.85 2.04
CA GLU A 163 -2.80 -3.53 0.72
C GLU A 163 -2.88 -4.77 -0.17
N ALA A 164 -1.82 -5.57 -0.19
CA ALA A 164 -1.79 -6.79 -0.99
C ALA A 164 -2.81 -7.83 -0.50
N ARG A 165 -3.02 -7.93 0.82
CA ARG A 165 -3.93 -8.93 1.39
C ARG A 165 -5.40 -8.60 1.14
N ASN A 166 -5.81 -7.36 1.34
CA ASN A 166 -7.23 -6.97 1.37
C ASN A 166 -7.54 -5.80 0.44
N GLY A 167 -6.55 -5.20 -0.22
CA GLY A 167 -6.69 -3.92 -0.94
C GLY A 167 -6.89 -2.72 0.00
N LEU A 168 -6.76 -2.91 1.31
CA LEU A 168 -7.12 -1.96 2.35
C LEU A 168 -5.94 -1.68 3.28
N THR A 169 -5.89 -0.44 3.76
CA THR A 169 -5.09 -0.02 4.92
C THR A 169 -6.03 0.70 5.90
N PRO A 170 -5.62 0.96 7.13
CA PRO A 170 -6.47 1.67 8.09
C PRO A 170 -7.06 2.97 7.54
N GLY A 171 -6.24 3.84 6.95
CA GLY A 171 -6.68 5.10 6.34
C GLY A 171 -7.60 4.87 5.14
N LYS A 172 -7.28 3.91 4.27
CA LYS A 172 -8.15 3.57 3.14
C LYS A 172 -9.48 2.97 3.57
N HIS A 173 -9.46 2.13 4.61
CA HIS A 173 -10.70 1.59 5.16
C HIS A 173 -11.62 2.72 5.67
N LEU A 174 -11.07 3.66 6.45
CA LEU A 174 -11.82 4.80 6.98
C LEU A 174 -12.39 5.69 5.86
N MET A 175 -11.63 5.87 4.79
CA MET A 175 -12.01 6.71 3.64
C MET A 175 -12.78 5.93 2.56
N LYS A 176 -13.17 4.67 2.81
CA LYS A 176 -13.86 3.77 1.86
C LYS A 176 -13.12 3.67 0.53
N LEU A 177 -11.81 3.52 0.59
CA LEU A 177 -10.94 3.35 -0.58
C LEU A 177 -10.42 1.92 -0.65
N ARG A 178 -10.15 1.44 -1.85
CA ARG A 178 -9.50 0.14 -2.10
C ARG A 178 -8.46 0.26 -3.21
N VAL A 179 -7.37 -0.49 -3.04
CA VAL A 179 -6.34 -0.65 -4.05
C VAL A 179 -6.62 -1.91 -4.85
N VAL A 180 -6.61 -1.77 -6.16
CA VAL A 180 -6.77 -2.87 -7.11
C VAL A 180 -5.79 -2.71 -8.26
N SER A 181 -5.54 -3.80 -9.00
CA SER A 181 -4.86 -3.73 -10.29
C SER A 181 -5.72 -2.98 -11.32
N GLU A 182 -5.18 -2.66 -12.48
CA GLU A 182 -5.97 -2.08 -13.58
C GLU A 182 -7.11 -3.02 -14.02
N THR A 183 -6.89 -4.33 -13.93
CA THR A 183 -7.91 -5.35 -14.20
C THR A 183 -8.97 -5.46 -13.09
N GLY A 184 -8.85 -4.73 -12.00
CA GLY A 184 -9.76 -4.79 -10.85
C GLY A 184 -9.46 -5.91 -9.85
N LEU A 185 -8.42 -6.69 -10.11
CA LEU A 185 -8.00 -7.81 -9.27
C LEU A 185 -7.17 -7.34 -8.06
N ARG A 186 -6.95 -8.27 -7.16
CA ARG A 186 -6.06 -8.10 -6.02
C ARG A 186 -4.61 -7.91 -6.47
N ILE A 187 -3.89 -7.02 -5.81
CA ILE A 187 -2.48 -6.77 -6.10
C ILE A 187 -1.56 -7.81 -5.44
N HIS A 188 -0.41 -8.05 -6.07
CA HIS A 188 0.61 -8.94 -5.51
C HIS A 188 1.31 -8.28 -4.30
N PRO A 189 1.80 -9.04 -3.29
CA PRO A 189 2.51 -8.51 -2.13
C PRO A 189 3.69 -7.60 -2.48
N VAL A 190 4.50 -7.98 -3.44
CA VAL A 190 5.63 -7.17 -3.92
C VAL A 190 5.14 -5.83 -4.47
N THR A 191 4.08 -5.83 -5.27
CA THR A 191 3.44 -4.62 -5.81
C THR A 191 2.99 -3.68 -4.70
N GLY A 192 2.36 -4.22 -3.63
CA GLY A 192 1.94 -3.44 -2.48
C GLY A 192 3.10 -2.73 -1.78
N VAL A 193 4.25 -3.40 -1.63
CA VAL A 193 5.46 -2.82 -1.03
C VAL A 193 6.11 -1.81 -1.99
N VAL A 194 6.29 -2.15 -3.28
CA VAL A 194 6.92 -1.28 -4.29
C VAL A 194 6.18 0.06 -4.39
N ARG A 195 4.86 0.07 -4.35
CA ARG A 195 4.05 1.30 -4.38
C ARG A 195 4.32 2.27 -3.24
N ARG A 196 5.00 1.83 -2.18
CA ARG A 196 5.31 2.63 -0.99
C ARG A 196 6.78 3.02 -0.89
N LEU A 197 7.61 2.54 -1.82
CA LEU A 197 9.04 2.85 -1.83
C LEU A 197 9.32 4.34 -2.04
N SER A 198 8.39 5.11 -2.61
CA SER A 198 8.54 6.57 -2.70
C SER A 198 8.78 7.23 -1.33
N LEU A 199 8.28 6.65 -0.24
CA LEU A 199 8.55 7.16 1.11
C LEU A 199 10.03 7.16 1.46
N LEU A 200 10.84 6.29 0.87
CA LEU A 200 12.31 6.27 1.06
C LEU A 200 13.00 7.50 0.43
N LEU A 201 12.34 8.18 -0.49
CA LEU A 201 12.86 9.39 -1.11
C LEU A 201 12.69 10.63 -0.20
N GLY A 202 12.11 10.48 1.00
CA GLY A 202 11.88 11.57 1.93
C GLY A 202 11.07 12.71 1.29
N PRO A 203 11.58 13.97 1.31
CA PRO A 203 10.89 15.11 0.69
C PRO A 203 10.60 14.92 -0.80
N LEU A 204 11.44 14.16 -1.52
CA LEU A 204 11.23 13.87 -2.95
C LEU A 204 10.07 12.88 -3.20
N ALA A 205 9.51 12.28 -2.16
CA ALA A 205 8.29 11.46 -2.29
C ALA A 205 7.12 12.22 -2.93
N TRP A 206 7.12 13.55 -2.84
CA TRP A 206 6.13 14.41 -3.52
C TRP A 206 6.17 14.29 -5.04
N LEU A 207 7.31 13.94 -5.62
CA LEU A 207 7.44 13.71 -7.07
C LEU A 207 6.57 12.53 -7.54
N ASP A 208 6.34 11.53 -6.68
CA ASP A 208 5.40 10.44 -6.96
C ASP A 208 3.95 10.95 -7.16
N TRP A 209 3.61 12.07 -6.52
CA TRP A 209 2.29 12.71 -6.62
C TRP A 209 2.20 13.76 -7.73
N ALA A 210 3.31 14.11 -8.38
CA ALA A 210 3.33 15.14 -9.42
C ALA A 210 2.28 14.92 -10.54
N PRO A 211 2.12 13.70 -11.11
CA PRO A 211 1.10 13.48 -12.15
C PRO A 211 -0.32 13.76 -11.68
N VAL A 212 -0.56 13.53 -10.38
CA VAL A 212 -1.88 13.76 -9.77
C VAL A 212 -2.26 15.23 -9.76
N VAL A 213 -1.29 16.12 -9.55
CA VAL A 213 -1.48 17.58 -9.58
C VAL A 213 -1.78 18.06 -11.01
N TRP A 214 -1.19 17.41 -12.03
CA TRP A 214 -1.39 17.76 -13.44
C TRP A 214 -2.59 17.06 -14.10
N GLY A 215 -3.52 16.54 -13.31
CA GLY A 215 -4.82 16.03 -13.78
C GLY A 215 -4.87 14.53 -14.02
N ASP A 216 -3.77 13.81 -13.94
CA ASP A 216 -3.83 12.36 -13.89
C ASP A 216 -4.09 11.90 -12.44
N ARG A 217 -5.17 11.17 -12.27
CA ARG A 217 -5.57 10.69 -10.94
C ARG A 217 -4.71 9.53 -10.41
N ARG A 218 -3.57 9.21 -11.04
CA ARG A 218 -2.65 8.13 -10.65
C ARG A 218 -1.26 8.68 -10.33
N ARG A 219 -0.64 8.17 -9.28
CA ARG A 219 0.75 8.49 -8.93
C ARG A 219 1.72 7.80 -9.90
N VAL A 220 2.99 8.22 -9.91
CA VAL A 220 4.01 7.56 -10.75
C VAL A 220 4.10 6.07 -10.44
N LEU A 221 4.21 5.70 -9.15
CA LEU A 221 4.29 4.29 -8.74
C LEU A 221 2.99 3.52 -8.98
N ASP A 222 1.82 4.16 -8.92
CA ASP A 222 0.55 3.53 -9.29
C ASP A 222 0.55 3.13 -10.77
N ARG A 223 1.14 3.96 -11.66
CA ARG A 223 1.28 3.65 -13.10
C ARG A 223 2.29 2.55 -13.35
N LEU A 224 3.49 2.65 -12.75
CA LEU A 224 4.55 1.65 -12.92
C LEU A 224 4.15 0.26 -12.44
N THR A 225 3.23 0.19 -11.49
CA THR A 225 2.74 -1.07 -10.92
C THR A 225 1.36 -1.48 -11.45
N GLU A 226 0.85 -0.80 -12.47
CA GLU A 226 -0.47 -1.08 -13.10
C GLU A 226 -1.59 -1.18 -12.06
N THR A 227 -1.62 -0.23 -11.14
CA THR A 227 -2.59 -0.23 -10.04
C THR A 227 -3.38 1.07 -9.99
N LYS A 228 -4.52 1.02 -9.32
CA LYS A 228 -5.36 2.20 -9.06
C LYS A 228 -5.99 2.14 -7.67
N VAL A 229 -6.28 3.31 -7.11
CA VAL A 229 -7.06 3.45 -5.88
C VAL A 229 -8.46 3.89 -6.26
N VAL A 230 -9.45 3.11 -5.88
CA VAL A 230 -10.86 3.34 -6.22
C VAL A 230 -11.71 3.49 -4.96
N ARG A 231 -12.91 4.07 -5.09
CA ARG A 231 -13.88 4.04 -3.99
C ARG A 231 -14.49 2.64 -3.90
N ALA A 232 -14.46 2.06 -2.70
CA ALA A 232 -15.24 0.88 -2.37
C ALA A 232 -16.68 1.33 -2.06
N LYS A 233 -17.64 0.63 -2.65
CA LYS A 233 -19.04 0.80 -2.31
C LYS A 233 -19.36 0.22 -0.94
#